data_6a0820f9d54a9814de9419a3eb94c774
#
_entry.id   6a0820f9d54a9814de9419a3eb94c774
#
_cell.length_a   1.000
_cell.length_b   1.000
_cell.length_c   1.000
_cell.angle_alpha   90.00
_cell.angle_beta   90.00
_cell.angle_gamma   90.00
#
_symmetry.space_group_name_H-M   'P 1'
#
loop_
_entity.id
_entity.type
_entity.pdbx_description
1 polymer ?
#
loop_
_entity_poly.entity_id
_entity_poly.type
_entity_poly.pdbx_seq_one_letter_code
_entity_poly.pdbx_strand_id
1 'polypeptide(L)'
;MWTVTFTGSIIPCFRKEDLWQLRGAKYVQSDLRGVFREIRELLKSRPVLFSGTPCQVDGLYRFLGCRPENLTTCDLVCHGVPSPGVWEHEARAIEQDKKKQLAAVRFRNKVEGWKNSHFTAVYEDGTVDSAPLFSTGYGRAFGRALFLRQSCCRCQYTNLNRPGDFTLGDLWGLKPDEFPEQQHAGISLLLVNTPHGSYLFDQLKLECQPFPVERAIAGNPRLAGPITPAADRTAFFASYAVEPFEEVRRRFLKLPSLPVRAAGKLLSPEIKAKIRSKLK
;
A
#
# COMPACT_ATOMS: atom_id res chain seq x y z
N MET A 1 17.27 -0.62 -7.68
CA MET A 1 15.94 -0.75 -7.06
C MET A 1 15.01 0.33 -7.59
N TRP A 2 13.71 0.07 -7.70
CA TRP A 2 12.73 1.00 -8.32
C TRP A 2 11.74 1.48 -7.28
N THR A 3 11.34 2.75 -7.33
CA THR A 3 10.29 3.32 -6.47
C THR A 3 9.24 4.05 -7.29
N VAL A 4 8.09 4.33 -6.66
CA VAL A 4 6.98 5.08 -7.24
C VAL A 4 6.92 6.46 -6.60
N THR A 5 6.78 7.51 -7.41
CA THR A 5 6.49 8.87 -6.92
C THR A 5 5.01 9.00 -6.57
N PHE A 6 4.60 10.11 -5.95
CA PHE A 6 3.18 10.39 -5.71
C PHE A 6 2.38 10.64 -7.01
N THR A 7 3.06 10.90 -8.13
CA THR A 7 2.46 11.01 -9.47
C THR A 7 2.35 9.66 -10.19
N GLY A 8 2.82 8.56 -9.59
CA GLY A 8 2.82 7.23 -10.20
C GLY A 8 4.06 6.92 -11.04
N SER A 9 4.97 7.86 -11.27
CA SER A 9 6.22 7.60 -11.98
C SER A 9 7.12 6.65 -11.20
N ILE A 10 7.85 5.77 -11.90
CA ILE A 10 8.83 4.86 -11.30
C ILE A 10 10.22 5.43 -11.50
N ILE A 11 11.00 5.47 -10.42
CA ILE A 11 12.38 5.96 -10.41
C ILE A 11 13.30 4.79 -10.03
N PRO A 12 14.35 4.51 -10.84
CA PRO A 12 15.38 3.54 -10.46
C PRO A 12 16.29 4.13 -9.37
N CYS A 13 16.73 3.28 -8.46
CA CYS A 13 17.69 3.63 -7.44
C CYS A 13 18.99 2.85 -7.69
N PHE A 14 20.07 3.56 -7.98
CA PHE A 14 21.39 2.98 -8.28
C PHE A 14 22.41 3.19 -7.16
N ARG A 15 22.13 4.10 -6.22
CA ARG A 15 23.04 4.47 -5.14
C ARG A 15 22.40 4.17 -3.79
N LYS A 16 23.20 3.79 -2.82
CA LYS A 16 22.76 3.55 -1.44
C LYS A 16 22.13 4.79 -0.80
N GLU A 17 22.69 5.96 -1.14
CA GLU A 17 22.24 7.26 -0.65
C GLU A 17 20.82 7.61 -1.09
N ASP A 18 20.36 7.05 -2.22
CA ASP A 18 19.02 7.29 -2.77
C ASP A 18 17.95 6.34 -2.23
N LEU A 19 18.32 5.34 -1.39
CA LEU A 19 17.38 4.36 -0.84
C LEU A 19 16.25 4.98 0.00
N TRP A 20 16.44 6.19 0.53
CA TRP A 20 15.40 6.90 1.24
C TRP A 20 14.16 7.19 0.38
N GLN A 21 14.30 7.34 -0.93
CA GLN A 21 13.21 7.57 -1.88
C GLN A 21 12.28 6.34 -1.98
N LEU A 22 12.79 5.16 -1.64
CA LEU A 22 12.04 3.92 -1.67
C LEU A 22 11.16 3.72 -0.42
N ARG A 23 11.42 4.49 0.65
CA ARG A 23 10.70 4.37 1.91
C ARG A 23 9.28 4.89 1.82
N GLY A 24 8.41 4.33 2.63
CA GLY A 24 7.01 4.73 2.78
C GLY A 24 6.06 4.11 1.75
N ALA A 25 4.81 3.97 2.14
CA ALA A 25 3.75 3.45 1.27
C ALA A 25 3.35 4.47 0.20
N LYS A 26 3.12 3.99 -1.02
CA LYS A 26 2.63 4.76 -2.16
C LYS A 26 1.27 4.20 -2.58
N TYR A 27 0.19 4.86 -2.15
CA TYR A 27 -1.18 4.44 -2.50
C TYR A 27 -1.62 5.07 -3.81
N VAL A 28 -0.77 4.90 -4.82
CA VAL A 28 -1.00 5.27 -6.22
C VAL A 28 -0.56 4.10 -7.11
N GLN A 29 -1.12 4.05 -8.32
CA GLN A 29 -0.68 3.04 -9.28
C GLN A 29 0.65 3.45 -9.90
N SER A 30 1.60 2.51 -9.91
CA SER A 30 2.87 2.69 -10.62
C SER A 30 2.72 2.51 -12.13
N ASP A 31 3.44 3.31 -12.89
CA ASP A 31 3.58 3.15 -14.34
C ASP A 31 4.81 2.27 -14.65
N LEU A 32 4.55 1.08 -15.16
CA LEU A 32 5.58 0.08 -15.49
C LEU A 32 6.06 0.16 -16.95
N ARG A 33 5.58 1.13 -17.74
CA ARG A 33 5.98 1.25 -19.15
C ARG A 33 7.51 1.39 -19.26
N GLY A 34 8.12 0.44 -20.00
CA GLY A 34 9.57 0.41 -20.19
C GLY A 34 10.38 -0.26 -19.08
N VAL A 35 9.90 -0.31 -17.83
CA VAL A 35 10.65 -0.83 -16.67
C VAL A 35 11.11 -2.27 -16.87
N PHE A 36 10.26 -3.15 -17.35
CA PHE A 36 10.63 -4.56 -17.57
C PHE A 36 11.70 -4.73 -18.67
N ARG A 37 11.68 -3.88 -19.70
CA ARG A 37 12.73 -3.88 -20.72
C ARG A 37 14.07 -3.41 -20.14
N GLU A 38 14.04 -2.36 -19.32
CA GLU A 38 15.24 -1.84 -18.66
C GLU A 38 15.82 -2.88 -17.68
N ILE A 39 14.98 -3.56 -16.88
CA ILE A 39 15.42 -4.66 -16.01
C ILE A 39 16.10 -5.76 -16.84
N ARG A 40 15.52 -6.16 -17.97
CA ARG A 40 16.11 -7.18 -18.85
C ARG A 40 17.50 -6.76 -19.38
N GLU A 41 17.69 -5.49 -19.72
CA GLU A 41 19.00 -4.99 -20.18
C GLU A 41 20.00 -4.96 -19.00
N LEU A 42 19.60 -4.50 -17.82
CA LEU A 42 20.46 -4.45 -16.63
C LEU A 42 20.92 -5.86 -16.19
N LEU A 43 20.05 -6.85 -16.30
CA LEU A 43 20.38 -8.25 -15.96
C LEU A 43 21.51 -8.85 -16.79
N LYS A 44 21.84 -8.28 -17.96
CA LYS A 44 22.97 -8.70 -18.78
C LYS A 44 24.33 -8.42 -18.13
N SER A 45 24.41 -7.47 -17.20
CA SER A 45 25.69 -6.98 -16.67
C SER A 45 25.76 -6.87 -15.15
N ARG A 46 24.63 -6.96 -14.43
CA ARG A 46 24.61 -6.75 -12.98
C ARG A 46 23.42 -7.44 -12.30
N PRO A 47 23.49 -7.69 -10.99
CA PRO A 47 22.34 -8.13 -10.22
C PRO A 47 21.29 -7.01 -10.11
N VAL A 48 20.02 -7.41 -10.09
CA VAL A 48 18.87 -6.51 -9.98
C VAL A 48 17.98 -6.94 -8.81
N LEU A 49 17.54 -6.00 -8.00
CA LEU A 49 16.46 -6.18 -7.04
C LEU A 49 15.21 -5.46 -7.56
N PHE A 50 14.13 -6.19 -7.79
CA PHE A 50 12.84 -5.62 -8.15
C PHE A 50 11.85 -5.79 -7.00
N SER A 51 11.27 -4.68 -6.52
CA SER A 51 10.18 -4.71 -5.55
C SER A 51 8.91 -4.15 -6.16
N GLY A 52 7.80 -4.87 -5.99
CA GLY A 52 6.51 -4.48 -6.56
C GLY A 52 5.34 -5.21 -5.93
N THR A 53 4.14 -4.99 -6.45
CA THR A 53 3.00 -5.82 -6.09
C THR A 53 3.18 -7.24 -6.64
N PRO A 54 2.53 -8.28 -6.06
CA PRO A 54 2.70 -9.66 -6.53
C PRO A 54 2.42 -9.84 -8.03
N CYS A 55 1.36 -9.18 -8.53
CA CYS A 55 1.03 -9.23 -9.95
C CYS A 55 2.09 -8.55 -10.85
N GLN A 56 2.84 -7.57 -10.33
CA GLN A 56 3.96 -6.95 -11.05
C GLN A 56 5.18 -7.87 -11.07
N VAL A 57 5.46 -8.56 -9.97
CA VAL A 57 6.55 -9.54 -9.90
C VAL A 57 6.29 -10.72 -10.83
N ASP A 58 5.08 -11.30 -10.81
CA ASP A 58 4.70 -12.37 -11.74
C ASP A 58 4.74 -11.89 -13.20
N GLY A 59 4.26 -10.67 -13.46
CA GLY A 59 4.34 -10.05 -14.78
C GLY A 59 5.76 -9.88 -15.28
N LEU A 60 6.71 -9.52 -14.40
CA LEU A 60 8.13 -9.45 -14.75
C LEU A 60 8.69 -10.82 -15.15
N TYR A 61 8.44 -11.87 -14.36
CA TYR A 61 8.90 -13.21 -14.69
C TYR A 61 8.30 -13.73 -16.00
N ARG A 62 7.02 -13.47 -16.26
CA ARG A 62 6.38 -13.82 -17.56
C ARG A 62 6.98 -13.06 -18.72
N PHE A 63 7.32 -11.79 -18.54
CA PHE A 63 8.00 -10.98 -19.56
C PHE A 63 9.41 -11.48 -19.86
N LEU A 64 10.15 -11.91 -18.84
CA LEU A 64 11.50 -12.48 -18.99
C LEU A 64 11.47 -13.90 -19.55
N GLY A 65 10.41 -14.66 -19.36
CA GLY A 65 10.29 -16.07 -19.73
C GLY A 65 11.06 -17.04 -18.82
N CYS A 66 11.75 -16.53 -17.81
CA CYS A 66 12.55 -17.32 -16.87
C CYS A 66 12.69 -16.58 -15.53
N ARG A 67 13.37 -17.24 -14.57
CA ARG A 67 13.80 -16.64 -13.29
C ARG A 67 15.34 -16.54 -13.29
N PRO A 68 15.93 -15.41 -13.71
CA PRO A 68 17.38 -15.23 -13.73
C PRO A 68 17.98 -15.32 -12.32
N GLU A 69 19.14 -15.98 -12.17
CA GLU A 69 19.82 -16.12 -10.87
C GLU A 69 20.27 -14.77 -10.29
N ASN A 70 20.56 -13.79 -11.12
CA ASN A 70 20.94 -12.44 -10.71
C ASN A 70 19.75 -11.48 -10.55
N LEU A 71 18.50 -11.99 -10.57
CA LEU A 71 17.29 -11.22 -10.24
C LEU A 71 16.76 -11.66 -8.88
N THR A 72 16.76 -10.75 -7.94
CA THR A 72 16.05 -10.91 -6.66
C THR A 72 14.73 -10.15 -6.70
N THR A 73 13.66 -10.76 -6.25
CA THR A 73 12.35 -10.13 -6.23
C THR A 73 11.75 -10.06 -4.83
N CYS A 74 11.08 -8.95 -4.56
CA CYS A 74 10.37 -8.75 -3.31
C CYS A 74 8.95 -8.27 -3.61
N ASP A 75 7.94 -9.08 -3.31
CA ASP A 75 6.55 -8.64 -3.40
C ASP A 75 6.01 -8.15 -2.05
N LEU A 76 4.79 -7.67 -2.06
CA LEU A 76 4.15 -7.05 -0.90
C LEU A 76 2.85 -7.78 -0.53
N VAL A 77 2.50 -7.78 0.76
CA VAL A 77 1.12 -8.06 1.19
C VAL A 77 0.25 -6.89 0.72
N CYS A 78 -0.36 -7.05 -0.47
CA CYS A 78 -0.97 -5.96 -1.21
C CYS A 78 -2.45 -5.81 -0.88
N HIS A 79 -2.87 -4.63 -0.43
CA HIS A 79 -4.27 -4.29 -0.19
C HIS A 79 -5.08 -4.18 -1.49
N GLY A 80 -4.45 -3.68 -2.55
CA GLY A 80 -5.04 -3.41 -3.86
C GLY A 80 -4.51 -2.09 -4.44
N VAL A 81 -4.73 -1.90 -5.73
CA VAL A 81 -4.24 -0.75 -6.47
C VAL A 81 -5.38 0.23 -6.73
N PRO A 82 -5.28 1.50 -6.32
CA PRO A 82 -6.30 2.50 -6.57
C PRO A 82 -6.33 2.94 -8.03
N SER A 83 -7.46 3.50 -8.46
CA SER A 83 -7.57 4.16 -9.76
C SER A 83 -6.65 5.38 -9.84
N PRO A 84 -5.76 5.47 -10.85
CA PRO A 84 -4.88 6.63 -11.01
C PRO A 84 -5.65 7.93 -11.22
N GLY A 85 -6.72 7.91 -12.05
CA GLY A 85 -7.53 9.10 -12.28
C GLY A 85 -8.22 9.63 -11.03
N VAL A 86 -8.66 8.75 -10.12
CA VAL A 86 -9.22 9.19 -8.82
C VAL A 86 -8.16 9.89 -7.98
N TRP A 87 -6.92 9.41 -7.99
CA TRP A 87 -5.83 10.09 -7.29
C TRP A 87 -5.50 11.44 -7.92
N GLU A 88 -5.41 11.52 -9.24
CA GLU A 88 -5.14 12.78 -9.95
C GLU A 88 -6.19 13.84 -9.63
N HIS A 89 -7.48 13.48 -9.64
CA HIS A 89 -8.54 14.40 -9.29
C HIS A 89 -8.51 14.80 -7.82
N GLU A 90 -8.23 13.87 -6.89
CA GLU A 90 -8.09 14.20 -5.47
C GLU A 90 -6.89 15.12 -5.21
N ALA A 91 -5.75 14.88 -5.87
CA ALA A 91 -4.59 15.75 -5.76
C ALA A 91 -4.92 17.19 -6.21
N ARG A 92 -5.57 17.35 -7.38
CA ARG A 92 -6.05 18.66 -7.87
C ARG A 92 -7.05 19.32 -6.92
N ALA A 93 -7.97 18.53 -6.35
CA ALA A 93 -8.93 19.07 -5.38
C ALA A 93 -8.24 19.55 -4.10
N ILE A 94 -7.20 18.84 -3.62
CA ILE A 94 -6.38 19.30 -2.49
C ILE A 94 -5.68 20.63 -2.83
N GLU A 95 -5.09 20.75 -4.03
CA GLU A 95 -4.44 21.98 -4.48
C GLU A 95 -5.42 23.14 -4.56
N GLN A 96 -6.62 22.92 -5.09
CA GLN A 96 -7.68 23.92 -5.18
C GLN A 96 -8.18 24.36 -3.80
N ASP A 97 -8.47 23.39 -2.90
CA ASP A 97 -8.93 23.68 -1.53
C ASP A 97 -7.91 24.53 -0.75
N LYS A 98 -6.64 24.25 -0.96
CA LYS A 98 -5.52 24.91 -0.25
C LYS A 98 -4.99 26.15 -0.98
N LYS A 99 -5.31 26.30 -2.26
CA LYS A 99 -4.74 27.32 -3.18
C LYS A 99 -3.21 27.23 -3.23
N LYS A 100 -2.67 26.00 -3.25
CA LYS A 100 -1.23 25.67 -3.21
C LYS A 100 -0.94 24.48 -4.09
N GLN A 101 0.23 24.45 -4.72
CA GLN A 101 0.68 23.31 -5.53
C GLN A 101 1.35 22.25 -4.64
N LEU A 102 1.07 20.97 -4.90
CA LEU A 102 1.66 19.85 -4.20
C LEU A 102 3.10 19.58 -4.72
N ALA A 103 4.08 19.68 -3.84
CA ALA A 103 5.45 19.26 -4.11
C ALA A 103 5.65 17.76 -3.82
N ALA A 104 5.05 17.24 -2.76
CA ALA A 104 5.16 15.82 -2.39
C ALA A 104 3.99 15.36 -1.52
N VAL A 105 3.75 14.04 -1.52
CA VAL A 105 2.77 13.39 -0.64
C VAL A 105 3.37 12.15 0.02
N ARG A 106 3.12 11.99 1.31
CA ARG A 106 3.43 10.78 2.07
C ARG A 106 2.13 10.17 2.60
N PHE A 107 1.72 9.01 2.09
CA PHE A 107 0.45 8.37 2.46
C PHE A 107 0.48 7.74 3.85
N ARG A 108 1.65 7.32 4.34
CA ARG A 108 1.81 6.73 5.67
C ARG A 108 3.04 7.30 6.36
N ASN A 109 3.01 8.59 6.65
CA ASN A 109 4.01 9.24 7.47
C ASN A 109 3.84 8.80 8.94
N LYS A 110 4.89 8.26 9.55
CA LYS A 110 4.85 7.66 10.90
C LYS A 110 5.16 8.64 12.01
N VAL A 111 4.79 9.92 11.86
CA VAL A 111 5.10 10.99 12.86
C VAL A 111 4.52 10.70 14.25
N GLU A 112 3.39 9.99 14.32
CA GLU A 112 2.75 9.56 15.57
C GLU A 112 2.81 8.02 15.72
N GLY A 113 3.85 7.41 15.18
CA GLY A 113 4.03 5.97 15.19
C GLY A 113 3.31 5.23 14.04
N TRP A 114 3.57 3.94 13.97
CA TRP A 114 3.11 3.10 12.87
C TRP A 114 1.58 2.93 12.83
N LYS A 115 0.93 2.76 13.99
CA LYS A 115 -0.52 2.52 14.07
C LYS A 115 -1.34 3.77 13.71
N ASN A 116 -0.80 4.96 13.99
CA ASN A 116 -1.43 6.25 13.71
C ASN A 116 -0.71 6.99 12.59
N SER A 117 -0.48 6.31 11.46
CA SER A 117 0.21 6.90 10.32
C SER A 117 -0.63 7.99 9.65
N HIS A 118 0.04 9.07 9.25
CA HIS A 118 -0.57 10.28 8.67
C HIS A 118 -0.47 10.30 7.14
N PHE A 119 -1.50 10.86 6.51
CA PHE A 119 -1.39 11.45 5.19
C PHE A 119 -0.76 12.84 5.37
N THR A 120 0.36 13.06 4.70
CA THR A 120 1.09 14.33 4.78
C THR A 120 1.27 14.90 3.37
N ALA A 121 0.77 16.10 3.15
CA ALA A 121 0.96 16.88 1.93
C ALA A 121 2.02 17.95 2.19
N VAL A 122 3.00 18.04 1.29
CA VAL A 122 4.04 19.08 1.28
C VAL A 122 3.78 19.94 0.05
N TYR A 123 3.72 21.25 0.23
CA TYR A 123 3.46 22.21 -0.84
C TYR A 123 4.75 22.87 -1.32
N GLU A 124 4.73 23.44 -2.54
CA GLU A 124 5.91 24.11 -3.13
C GLU A 124 6.39 25.31 -2.32
N ASP A 125 5.49 25.96 -1.57
CA ASP A 125 5.83 27.06 -0.65
C ASP A 125 6.49 26.59 0.66
N GLY A 126 6.77 25.29 0.80
CA GLY A 126 7.39 24.66 1.97
C GLY A 126 6.41 24.37 3.12
N THR A 127 5.16 24.78 3.02
CA THR A 127 4.16 24.47 4.05
C THR A 127 3.74 23.00 4.01
N VAL A 128 3.27 22.47 5.15
CA VAL A 128 2.94 21.07 5.32
C VAL A 128 1.58 20.92 6.00
N ASP A 129 0.71 20.11 5.42
CA ASP A 129 -0.52 19.63 6.05
C ASP A 129 -0.36 18.16 6.41
N SER A 130 -0.79 17.78 7.61
CA SER A 130 -0.72 16.39 8.07
C SER A 130 -1.97 16.02 8.87
N ALA A 131 -2.53 14.85 8.57
CA ALA A 131 -3.69 14.32 9.28
C ALA A 131 -3.63 12.79 9.32
N PRO A 132 -4.17 12.12 10.35
CA PRO A 132 -4.28 10.67 10.36
C PRO A 132 -4.88 10.16 9.04
N LEU A 133 -4.26 9.16 8.40
CA LEU A 133 -4.63 8.71 7.05
C LEU A 133 -6.13 8.46 6.91
N PHE A 134 -6.71 7.72 7.86
CA PHE A 134 -8.15 7.38 7.83
C PHE A 134 -9.06 8.51 8.33
N SER A 135 -8.49 9.66 8.65
CA SER A 135 -9.24 10.92 8.82
C SER A 135 -9.34 11.72 7.53
N THR A 136 -8.71 11.26 6.44
CA THR A 136 -8.87 11.84 5.10
C THR A 136 -9.93 11.07 4.31
N GLY A 137 -10.61 11.74 3.38
CA GLY A 137 -11.60 11.10 2.50
C GLY A 137 -10.97 10.03 1.63
N TYR A 138 -9.83 10.34 1.01
CA TYR A 138 -9.08 9.41 0.17
C TYR A 138 -8.62 8.17 0.94
N GLY A 139 -7.98 8.34 2.10
CA GLY A 139 -7.48 7.23 2.90
C GLY A 139 -8.59 6.27 3.36
N ARG A 140 -9.74 6.82 3.76
CA ARG A 140 -10.91 5.99 4.13
C ARG A 140 -11.48 5.24 2.95
N ALA A 141 -11.65 5.90 1.81
CA ALA A 141 -12.19 5.30 0.61
C ALA A 141 -11.24 4.22 0.05
N PHE A 142 -9.92 4.45 0.11
CA PHE A 142 -8.90 3.44 -0.19
C PHE A 142 -9.04 2.24 0.76
N GLY A 143 -9.07 2.46 2.08
CA GLY A 143 -9.14 1.40 3.08
C GLY A 143 -10.38 0.48 2.94
N ARG A 144 -11.51 1.01 2.47
CA ARG A 144 -12.74 0.24 2.22
C ARG A 144 -12.86 -0.27 0.77
N ALA A 145 -11.81 -0.16 -0.04
CA ALA A 145 -11.75 -0.64 -1.42
C ALA A 145 -12.79 0.01 -2.37
N LEU A 146 -13.09 1.29 -2.18
CA LEU A 146 -14.10 2.00 -2.98
C LEU A 146 -13.65 2.14 -4.45
N PHE A 147 -12.41 2.56 -4.68
CA PHE A 147 -11.89 2.86 -6.02
C PHE A 147 -10.68 1.99 -6.42
N LEU A 148 -10.54 0.82 -5.81
CA LEU A 148 -9.51 -0.13 -6.24
C LEU A 148 -9.87 -0.73 -7.61
N ARG A 149 -8.87 -1.22 -8.34
CA ARG A 149 -9.09 -1.97 -9.57
C ARG A 149 -10.00 -3.17 -9.31
N GLN A 150 -10.88 -3.47 -10.24
CA GLN A 150 -11.80 -4.63 -10.11
C GLN A 150 -11.03 -5.95 -10.03
N SER A 151 -9.91 -6.08 -10.74
CA SER A 151 -9.02 -7.24 -10.67
C SER A 151 -8.46 -7.48 -9.26
N CYS A 152 -8.29 -6.43 -8.44
CA CYS A 152 -7.85 -6.58 -7.05
C CYS A 152 -8.90 -7.26 -6.17
N CYS A 153 -10.18 -7.13 -6.50
CA CYS A 153 -11.28 -7.82 -5.79
C CYS A 153 -11.42 -9.30 -6.19
N ARG A 154 -10.63 -9.76 -7.17
CA ARG A 154 -10.52 -11.15 -7.63
C ARG A 154 -9.06 -11.56 -7.75
N CYS A 155 -8.19 -11.02 -6.90
CA CYS A 155 -6.75 -11.16 -7.01
C CYS A 155 -6.31 -12.60 -6.74
N GLN A 156 -5.67 -13.23 -7.72
CA GLN A 156 -5.14 -14.58 -7.63
C GLN A 156 -3.88 -14.69 -6.76
N TYR A 157 -3.27 -13.57 -6.38
CA TYR A 157 -2.04 -13.52 -5.57
C TYR A 157 -2.31 -13.31 -4.08
N THR A 158 -3.55 -13.40 -3.63
CA THR A 158 -3.93 -13.25 -2.21
C THR A 158 -3.96 -14.62 -1.53
N ASN A 159 -2.83 -15.27 -1.47
CA ASN A 159 -2.57 -16.56 -0.84
C ASN A 159 -1.09 -16.64 -0.44
N LEU A 160 -0.67 -17.79 0.09
CA LEU A 160 0.73 -18.04 0.49
C LEU A 160 1.64 -18.49 -0.67
N ASN A 161 1.08 -18.84 -1.85
CA ASN A 161 1.88 -19.11 -3.04
C ASN A 161 2.30 -17.80 -3.69
N ARG A 162 3.42 -17.26 -3.21
CA ARG A 162 3.91 -15.92 -3.57
C ARG A 162 4.87 -15.96 -4.75
N PRO A 163 4.78 -15.03 -5.71
CA PRO A 163 5.67 -15.02 -6.87
C PRO A 163 7.09 -14.50 -6.57
N GLY A 164 7.26 -13.63 -5.57
CA GLY A 164 8.56 -13.07 -5.21
C GLY A 164 9.42 -14.00 -4.38
N ASP A 165 10.74 -13.81 -4.37
CA ASP A 165 11.67 -14.50 -3.47
C ASP A 165 11.36 -14.18 -2.02
N PHE A 166 10.97 -12.93 -1.79
CA PHE A 166 10.50 -12.43 -0.51
C PHE A 166 9.11 -11.79 -0.63
N THR A 167 8.33 -11.85 0.46
CA THR A 167 7.13 -11.02 0.61
C THR A 167 7.27 -10.17 1.86
N LEU A 168 7.05 -8.86 1.71
CA LEU A 168 7.03 -7.93 2.82
C LEU A 168 5.61 -7.47 3.16
N GLY A 169 5.33 -7.34 4.45
CA GLY A 169 4.11 -6.76 4.97
C GLY A 169 4.33 -6.11 6.33
N ASP A 170 3.32 -5.41 6.81
CA ASP A 170 3.28 -5.00 8.23
C ASP A 170 2.77 -6.18 9.06
N LEU A 171 3.35 -6.44 10.22
CA LEU A 171 2.89 -7.48 11.13
C LEU A 171 1.71 -6.95 11.97
N TRP A 172 0.50 -7.12 11.45
CA TRP A 172 -0.73 -6.76 12.14
C TRP A 172 -1.17 -7.84 13.14
N GLY A 173 -2.00 -7.46 14.13
CA GLY A 173 -2.59 -8.42 15.06
C GLY A 173 -1.71 -8.76 16.27
N LEU A 174 -0.65 -7.99 16.51
CA LEU A 174 0.15 -8.11 17.73
C LEU A 174 -0.64 -7.65 18.96
N LYS A 175 -0.47 -8.37 20.08
CA LYS A 175 -0.98 -7.97 21.39
C LYS A 175 -0.17 -6.80 21.94
N PRO A 176 -0.72 -6.00 22.86
CA PRO A 176 -0.01 -4.84 23.43
C PRO A 176 1.30 -5.17 24.13
N ASP A 177 1.41 -6.36 24.72
CA ASP A 177 2.56 -6.87 25.44
C ASP A 177 3.62 -7.53 24.54
N GLU A 178 3.29 -7.77 23.27
CA GLU A 178 4.24 -8.35 22.31
C GLU A 178 5.09 -7.24 21.69
N PHE A 179 6.41 -7.32 21.84
CA PHE A 179 7.38 -6.37 21.29
C PHE A 179 7.09 -4.90 21.63
N PRO A 180 6.92 -4.53 22.90
CA PRO A 180 6.43 -3.22 23.30
C PRO A 180 7.30 -2.07 22.81
N GLU A 181 8.61 -2.25 22.76
CA GLU A 181 9.56 -1.22 22.29
C GLU A 181 9.49 -1.00 20.79
N GLN A 182 9.29 -2.07 20.01
CA GLN A 182 9.26 -2.03 18.56
C GLN A 182 7.89 -1.62 17.99
N GLN A 183 6.82 -1.79 18.76
CA GLN A 183 5.45 -1.53 18.27
C GLN A 183 5.22 -0.09 17.80
N HIS A 184 5.91 0.88 18.38
CA HIS A 184 5.79 2.29 17.97
C HIS A 184 6.31 2.50 16.53
N ALA A 185 7.47 1.92 16.21
CA ALA A 185 8.07 1.99 14.88
C ALA A 185 7.34 1.08 13.86
N GLY A 186 6.69 0.02 14.36
CA GLY A 186 6.08 -1.06 13.59
C GLY A 186 7.05 -2.20 13.31
N ILE A 187 6.49 -3.41 13.19
CA ILE A 187 7.24 -4.63 12.93
C ILE A 187 6.88 -5.11 11.52
N SER A 188 7.90 -5.49 10.76
CA SER A 188 7.71 -6.05 9.42
C SER A 188 7.44 -7.54 9.49
N LEU A 189 6.52 -8.02 8.65
CA LEU A 189 6.36 -9.43 8.31
C LEU A 189 7.22 -9.72 7.08
N LEU A 190 8.07 -10.73 7.17
CA LEU A 190 8.86 -11.26 6.04
C LEU A 190 8.45 -12.71 5.79
N LEU A 191 8.07 -13.03 4.56
CA LEU A 191 7.96 -14.40 4.08
C LEU A 191 9.13 -14.68 3.13
N VAL A 192 9.78 -15.82 3.28
CA VAL A 192 10.83 -16.33 2.39
C VAL A 192 10.19 -17.43 1.55
N ASN A 193 10.08 -17.22 0.24
CA ASN A 193 9.18 -18.01 -0.60
C ASN A 193 9.89 -18.98 -1.54
N THR A 194 11.18 -18.78 -1.83
CA THR A 194 11.92 -19.56 -2.82
C THR A 194 13.27 -20.04 -2.26
N PRO A 195 13.88 -21.10 -2.85
CA PRO A 195 15.24 -21.51 -2.49
C PRO A 195 16.26 -20.36 -2.67
N HIS A 196 16.11 -19.54 -3.71
CA HIS A 196 16.96 -18.36 -3.92
C HIS A 196 16.79 -17.34 -2.79
N GLY A 197 15.54 -17.06 -2.39
CA GLY A 197 15.25 -16.21 -1.24
C GLY A 197 15.84 -16.77 0.06
N SER A 198 15.75 -18.09 0.30
CA SER A 198 16.33 -18.72 1.48
C SER A 198 17.85 -18.58 1.52
N TYR A 199 18.52 -18.86 0.40
CA TYR A 199 19.96 -18.67 0.27
C TYR A 199 20.40 -17.23 0.58
N LEU A 200 19.66 -16.25 0.06
CA LEU A 200 19.95 -14.83 0.36
C LEU A 200 19.65 -14.48 1.82
N PHE A 201 18.54 -14.99 2.36
CA PHE A 201 18.14 -14.71 3.75
C PHE A 201 19.22 -15.16 4.74
N ASP A 202 19.83 -16.31 4.54
CA ASP A 202 20.90 -16.84 5.40
C ASP A 202 22.15 -15.95 5.41
N GLN A 203 22.34 -15.14 4.36
CA GLN A 203 23.45 -14.18 4.27
C GLN A 203 23.09 -12.80 4.89
N LEU A 204 21.80 -12.51 5.08
CA LEU A 204 21.35 -11.27 5.67
C LEU A 204 21.39 -11.38 7.21
N LYS A 205 22.18 -10.54 7.85
CA LYS A 205 22.23 -10.42 9.32
C LYS A 205 21.04 -9.58 9.79
N LEU A 206 19.82 -10.13 9.64
CA LEU A 206 18.60 -9.46 10.09
C LEU A 206 18.26 -9.87 11.53
N GLU A 207 17.89 -8.90 12.35
CA GLU A 207 17.23 -9.16 13.62
C GLU A 207 15.78 -9.62 13.34
N CYS A 208 15.54 -10.90 13.44
CA CYS A 208 14.24 -11.51 13.16
C CYS A 208 14.01 -12.75 14.02
N GLN A 209 12.75 -13.14 14.12
CA GLN A 209 12.36 -14.37 14.81
C GLN A 209 11.17 -15.02 14.09
N PRO A 210 11.02 -16.35 14.16
CA PRO A 210 9.88 -17.05 13.62
C PRO A 210 8.56 -16.54 14.20
N PHE A 211 7.54 -16.45 13.35
CA PHE A 211 6.20 -16.04 13.75
C PHE A 211 5.15 -17.02 13.20
N PRO A 212 4.12 -17.42 13.98
CA PRO A 212 3.12 -18.38 13.53
C PRO A 212 2.36 -17.90 12.28
N VAL A 213 2.30 -18.75 11.27
CA VAL A 213 1.69 -18.41 9.95
C VAL A 213 0.22 -18.08 10.08
N GLU A 214 -0.51 -18.82 10.92
CA GLU A 214 -1.94 -18.61 11.16
C GLU A 214 -2.21 -17.23 11.75
N ARG A 215 -1.34 -16.77 12.64
CA ARG A 215 -1.42 -15.42 13.23
C ARG A 215 -1.06 -14.35 12.19
N ALA A 216 -0.05 -14.60 11.37
CA ALA A 216 0.31 -13.71 10.28
C ALA A 216 -0.85 -13.52 9.29
N ILE A 217 -1.55 -14.60 8.93
CA ILE A 217 -2.75 -14.60 8.09
C ILE A 217 -3.89 -13.82 8.78
N ALA A 218 -4.17 -14.10 10.05
CA ALA A 218 -5.23 -13.41 10.80
C ALA A 218 -5.01 -11.89 10.85
N GLY A 219 -3.77 -11.44 11.00
CA GLY A 219 -3.39 -10.03 10.93
C GLY A 219 -3.37 -9.46 9.52
N ASN A 220 -3.16 -10.31 8.52
CA ASN A 220 -3.03 -9.93 7.11
C ASN A 220 -3.97 -10.75 6.21
N PRO A 221 -5.29 -10.45 6.19
CA PRO A 221 -6.27 -11.24 5.43
C PRO A 221 -5.97 -11.35 3.92
N ARG A 222 -5.09 -10.49 3.39
CA ARG A 222 -4.63 -10.55 1.99
C ARG A 222 -3.68 -11.71 1.71
N LEU A 223 -3.27 -12.44 2.73
CA LEU A 223 -2.58 -13.73 2.59
C LEU A 223 -3.53 -14.92 2.45
N ALA A 224 -4.85 -14.71 2.59
CA ALA A 224 -5.86 -15.79 2.52
C ALA A 224 -7.03 -15.49 1.56
N GLY A 225 -7.10 -14.30 0.98
CA GLY A 225 -8.15 -13.99 0.02
C GLY A 225 -8.18 -12.54 -0.45
N PRO A 226 -8.87 -12.26 -1.56
CA PRO A 226 -8.99 -10.92 -2.13
C PRO A 226 -9.82 -9.99 -1.25
N ILE A 227 -9.67 -8.69 -1.47
CA ILE A 227 -10.44 -7.69 -0.76
C ILE A 227 -11.88 -7.67 -1.26
N THR A 228 -12.83 -7.54 -0.33
CA THR A 228 -14.23 -7.29 -0.67
C THR A 228 -14.39 -5.82 -1.09
N PRO A 229 -14.96 -5.53 -2.27
CA PRO A 229 -15.20 -4.15 -2.69
C PRO A 229 -16.23 -3.48 -1.77
N ALA A 230 -16.15 -2.13 -1.66
CA ALA A 230 -17.18 -1.36 -0.99
C ALA A 230 -18.55 -1.56 -1.65
N ALA A 231 -19.63 -1.63 -0.87
CA ALA A 231 -20.98 -1.83 -1.39
C ALA A 231 -21.42 -0.74 -2.38
N ASP A 232 -20.97 0.49 -2.17
CA ASP A 232 -21.26 1.66 -3.00
C ASP A 232 -20.24 1.86 -4.15
N ARG A 233 -19.33 0.89 -4.41
CA ARG A 233 -18.33 0.98 -5.47
C ARG A 233 -18.93 1.17 -6.85
N THR A 234 -19.99 0.43 -7.19
CA THR A 234 -20.66 0.54 -8.50
C THR A 234 -21.27 1.93 -8.67
N ALA A 235 -21.97 2.44 -7.66
CA ALA A 235 -22.52 3.78 -7.66
C ALA A 235 -21.43 4.85 -7.76
N PHE A 236 -20.31 4.67 -7.05
CA PHE A 236 -19.15 5.56 -7.15
C PHE A 236 -18.65 5.69 -8.59
N PHE A 237 -18.38 4.57 -9.28
CA PHE A 237 -17.85 4.63 -10.64
C PHE A 237 -18.89 5.10 -11.68
N ALA A 238 -20.17 4.83 -11.47
CA ALA A 238 -21.25 5.39 -12.30
C ALA A 238 -21.27 6.93 -12.19
N SER A 239 -21.22 7.47 -10.99
CA SER A 239 -21.14 8.91 -10.77
C SER A 239 -19.82 9.50 -11.29
N TYR A 240 -18.69 8.85 -11.01
CA TYR A 240 -17.36 9.30 -11.43
C TYR A 240 -17.22 9.43 -12.97
N ALA A 241 -17.96 8.63 -13.72
CA ALA A 241 -17.92 8.67 -15.18
C ALA A 241 -18.63 9.88 -15.80
N VAL A 242 -19.59 10.50 -15.11
CA VAL A 242 -20.49 11.50 -15.69
C VAL A 242 -20.64 12.79 -14.88
N GLU A 243 -20.31 12.76 -13.57
CA GLU A 243 -20.45 13.92 -12.69
C GLU A 243 -19.12 14.65 -12.48
N PRO A 244 -19.13 15.97 -12.19
CA PRO A 244 -17.92 16.67 -11.73
C PRO A 244 -17.33 16.00 -10.50
N PHE A 245 -16.00 15.86 -10.45
CA PHE A 245 -15.32 15.15 -9.36
C PHE A 245 -15.63 15.71 -7.98
N GLU A 246 -15.85 17.01 -7.85
CA GLU A 246 -16.19 17.65 -6.57
C GLU A 246 -17.51 17.09 -6.00
N GLU A 247 -18.53 16.85 -6.83
CA GLU A 247 -19.77 16.22 -6.41
C GLU A 247 -19.57 14.76 -5.98
N VAL A 248 -18.77 14.02 -6.75
CA VAL A 248 -18.39 12.63 -6.41
C VAL A 248 -17.61 12.60 -5.10
N ARG A 249 -16.65 13.49 -4.94
CA ARG A 249 -15.84 13.65 -3.73
C ARG A 249 -16.71 13.96 -2.52
N ARG A 250 -17.61 14.92 -2.63
CA ARG A 250 -18.55 15.30 -1.58
C ARG A 250 -19.46 14.15 -1.17
N ARG A 251 -19.89 13.31 -2.09
CA ARG A 251 -20.80 12.17 -1.83
C ARG A 251 -20.09 10.97 -1.27
N PHE A 252 -18.98 10.56 -1.84
CA PHE A 252 -18.35 9.25 -1.60
C PHE A 252 -17.06 9.32 -0.76
N LEU A 253 -16.33 10.44 -0.79
CA LEU A 253 -15.06 10.62 -0.07
C LEU A 253 -15.24 11.47 1.20
N LYS A 254 -16.45 11.92 1.52
CA LYS A 254 -16.72 12.71 2.72
C LYS A 254 -16.36 11.93 4.00
N LEU A 255 -15.95 12.69 4.99
CA LEU A 255 -15.80 12.15 6.34
C LEU A 255 -17.18 12.02 7.00
N PRO A 256 -17.39 11.04 7.89
CA PRO A 256 -18.56 11.01 8.75
C PRO A 256 -18.69 12.32 9.54
N SER A 257 -19.91 12.71 9.86
CA SER A 257 -20.17 13.89 10.72
C SER A 257 -19.43 13.79 12.07
N LEU A 258 -19.13 14.92 12.68
CA LEU A 258 -18.44 14.98 13.97
C LEU A 258 -19.04 14.08 15.06
N PRO A 259 -20.40 14.05 15.26
CA PRO A 259 -21.01 13.15 16.23
C PRO A 259 -20.70 11.67 15.97
N VAL A 260 -20.77 11.23 14.71
CA VAL A 260 -20.45 9.83 14.32
C VAL A 260 -18.96 9.52 14.52
N ARG A 261 -18.08 10.51 14.31
CA ARG A 261 -16.63 10.36 14.55
C ARG A 261 -16.32 10.26 16.04
N ALA A 262 -16.98 11.05 16.87
CA ALA A 262 -16.83 11.02 18.33
C ALA A 262 -17.37 9.70 18.92
N ALA A 263 -18.59 9.28 18.54
CA ALA A 263 -19.14 7.99 18.93
C ALA A 263 -18.25 6.81 18.51
N GLY A 264 -17.68 6.85 17.30
CA GLY A 264 -16.76 5.82 16.82
C GLY A 264 -15.45 5.70 17.62
N LYS A 265 -14.99 6.76 18.29
CA LYS A 265 -13.84 6.72 19.20
C LYS A 265 -14.19 6.13 20.57
N LEU A 266 -15.41 6.33 21.06
CA LEU A 266 -15.89 5.88 22.36
C LEU A 266 -16.36 4.42 22.40
N LEU A 267 -16.64 3.82 21.24
CA LEU A 267 -17.10 2.45 21.15
C LEU A 267 -15.95 1.46 21.36
N SER A 268 -16.14 0.46 22.23
CA SER A 268 -15.18 -0.64 22.40
C SER A 268 -15.02 -1.47 21.11
N PRO A 269 -13.89 -2.19 20.96
CA PRO A 269 -13.67 -3.09 19.81
C PRO A 269 -14.79 -4.10 19.61
N GLU A 270 -15.38 -4.61 20.69
CA GLU A 270 -16.47 -5.60 20.68
C GLU A 270 -17.77 -5.00 20.14
N ILE A 271 -18.13 -3.78 20.55
CA ILE A 271 -19.31 -3.07 20.04
C ILE A 271 -19.12 -2.73 18.56
N LYS A 272 -17.91 -2.35 18.14
CA LYS A 272 -17.56 -2.12 16.72
C LYS A 272 -17.73 -3.40 15.89
N ALA A 273 -17.32 -4.56 16.42
CA ALA A 273 -17.49 -5.85 15.76
C ALA A 273 -18.98 -6.23 15.64
N LYS A 274 -19.79 -6.03 16.69
CA LYS A 274 -21.24 -6.27 16.68
C LYS A 274 -21.99 -5.37 15.69
N ILE A 275 -21.59 -4.10 15.57
CA ILE A 275 -22.17 -3.18 14.58
C ILE A 275 -21.83 -3.63 13.16
N ARG A 276 -20.57 -4.03 12.92
CA ARG A 276 -20.14 -4.54 11.61
C ARG A 276 -20.85 -5.82 11.18
N SER A 277 -21.18 -6.72 12.11
CA SER A 277 -21.90 -7.96 11.80
C SER A 277 -23.39 -7.74 11.48
N LYS A 278 -23.99 -6.65 11.95
CA LYS A 278 -25.39 -6.28 11.66
C LYS A 278 -25.57 -5.41 10.40
N LEU A 279 -24.46 -4.94 9.81
CA LEU A 279 -24.45 -4.13 8.58
C LEU A 279 -24.01 -4.96 7.35
N LYS A 280 -23.85 -6.25 7.52
CA LYS A 280 -23.74 -7.27 6.47
C LYS A 280 -25.11 -7.90 6.23
#